data_d8ee9195c1005bad0394939edffc3f40
#
_entry.id   d8ee9195c1005bad0394939edffc3f40
#
_cell.length_a   1.000
_cell.length_b   1.000
_cell.length_c   1.000
_cell.angle_alpha   90.00
_cell.angle_beta   90.00
_cell.angle_gamma   90.00
#
_symmetry.space_group_name_H-M   'P 1'
#
loop_
_entity.id
_entity.type
_entity.pdbx_description
1 polymer ?
#
loop_
_entity_poly.entity_id
_entity_poly.type
_entity_poly.pdbx_seq_one_letter_code
_entity_poly.pdbx_strand_id
1 'polypeptide(L)'
;NGKRTFLCYTLEDEQRDVKVWGETRIPAGTYKLGLRTEGGFHNRYLSRYGADFHKGMIWVLDVPKFEWILWHSGNTDENTAGCLLLGNTQTSNLVAKDGFIGSSRDAYALVYPRVLAAIESGLDVEVEYIDYDGKLPTAEVSNTAPPDMIQPKQVMEKLQEISGEVQILSAKLDGKRIIXVT
;
A
#
# COMPACT_ATOMS: atom_id res chain seq x y z
N ASN A 1 9.06 -19.40 7.46
CA ASN A 1 8.00 -19.39 6.43
C ASN A 1 7.00 -18.31 6.76
N GLY A 2 7.21 -17.10 6.18
CA GLY A 2 6.29 -15.99 6.38
C GLY A 2 4.95 -16.27 5.70
N LYS A 3 3.87 -16.10 6.46
CA LYS A 3 2.52 -16.22 5.92
C LYS A 3 2.20 -14.98 5.09
N ARG A 4 1.80 -15.15 3.84
CA ARG A 4 1.31 -14.06 3.01
C ARG A 4 -0.15 -13.78 3.37
N THR A 5 -0.49 -12.52 3.49
CA THR A 5 -1.86 -12.07 3.78
C THR A 5 -2.28 -11.06 2.72
N PHE A 6 -3.40 -11.29 2.10
CA PHE A 6 -4.00 -10.30 1.19
C PHE A 6 -4.40 -9.06 2.01
N LEU A 7 -3.97 -7.89 1.56
CA LEU A 7 -4.30 -6.61 2.21
C LEU A 7 -5.33 -5.83 1.41
N CYS A 8 -5.08 -5.61 0.13
CA CYS A 8 -5.95 -4.82 -0.74
C CYS A 8 -5.56 -5.05 -2.20
N TYR A 9 -6.37 -4.55 -3.12
CA TYR A 9 -5.99 -4.40 -4.52
C TYR A 9 -5.19 -3.11 -4.68
N THR A 10 -4.38 -3.06 -5.73
CA THR A 10 -3.60 -1.88 -6.07
C THR A 10 -3.80 -1.52 -7.53
N LEU A 11 -3.55 -0.25 -7.86
CA LEU A 11 -3.57 0.24 -9.23
C LEU A 11 -2.40 1.19 -9.43
N GLU A 12 -1.73 1.05 -10.54
CA GLU A 12 -0.65 1.91 -11.01
C GLU A 12 -0.96 2.41 -12.42
N ASP A 13 -0.15 3.30 -12.93
CA ASP A 13 -0.13 3.68 -14.34
C ASP A 13 0.30 2.51 -15.24
N GLU A 14 0.30 2.72 -16.54
CA GLU A 14 0.67 1.72 -17.53
C GLU A 14 2.17 1.44 -17.55
N GLN A 15 2.51 0.25 -17.95
CA GLN A 15 3.88 -0.10 -18.31
C GLN A 15 4.26 0.57 -19.63
N ARG A 16 5.40 1.26 -19.64
CA ARG A 16 5.96 1.85 -20.86
C ARG A 16 7.47 1.62 -20.90
N ASP A 17 8.01 1.33 -22.09
CA ASP A 17 9.47 1.17 -22.28
C ASP A 17 10.21 2.49 -22.11
N VAL A 18 9.56 3.59 -22.48
CA VAL A 18 10.08 4.94 -22.29
C VAL A 18 9.15 5.71 -21.38
N LYS A 19 9.70 6.27 -20.32
CA LYS A 19 8.89 6.99 -19.33
C LYS A 19 8.21 8.20 -19.96
N VAL A 20 6.88 8.25 -19.81
CA VAL A 20 6.05 9.42 -20.08
C VAL A 20 5.64 9.97 -18.72
N TRP A 21 5.90 11.25 -18.51
CA TRP A 21 5.62 11.89 -17.22
C TRP A 21 4.12 11.85 -16.92
N GLY A 22 3.78 11.35 -15.74
CA GLY A 22 2.39 11.28 -15.29
C GLY A 22 1.60 10.08 -15.82
N GLU A 23 2.22 9.23 -16.67
CA GLU A 23 1.53 8.12 -17.33
C GLU A 23 2.34 6.83 -17.32
N THR A 24 3.29 6.68 -16.42
CA THR A 24 4.14 5.48 -16.41
C THR A 24 4.31 4.98 -14.98
N ARG A 25 4.00 3.70 -14.78
CA ARG A 25 4.23 3.02 -13.50
C ARG A 25 5.73 2.90 -13.21
N ILE A 26 6.07 2.68 -11.95
CA ILE A 26 7.46 2.49 -11.57
C ILE A 26 7.96 1.10 -12.03
N PRO A 27 9.28 0.94 -12.20
CA PRO A 27 9.84 -0.38 -12.56
C PRO A 27 9.57 -1.44 -11.49
N ALA A 28 9.41 -2.69 -11.92
CA ALA A 28 9.39 -3.82 -11.01
C ALA A 28 10.68 -3.88 -10.20
N GLY A 29 10.59 -4.27 -8.93
CA GLY A 29 11.74 -4.31 -8.04
C GLY A 29 11.35 -4.26 -6.58
N THR A 30 12.34 -4.37 -5.72
CA THR A 30 12.15 -4.27 -4.26
C THR A 30 12.65 -2.91 -3.79
N TYR A 31 11.82 -2.21 -3.08
CA TYR A 31 12.08 -0.83 -2.62
C TYR A 31 11.83 -0.74 -1.12
N LYS A 32 12.62 0.07 -0.43
CA LYS A 32 12.36 0.40 0.98
C LYS A 32 11.21 1.39 1.10
N LEU A 33 10.47 1.28 2.18
CA LEU A 33 9.42 2.23 2.53
C LEU A 33 9.88 3.17 3.63
N GLY A 34 9.50 4.44 3.51
CA GLY A 34 9.71 5.46 4.52
C GLY A 34 8.47 6.30 4.69
N LEU A 35 8.61 7.39 5.45
CA LEU A 35 7.53 8.36 5.65
C LEU A 35 7.96 9.72 5.12
N ARG A 36 7.07 10.34 4.34
CA ARG A 36 7.22 11.73 3.92
C ARG A 36 6.26 12.61 4.72
N THR A 37 6.83 13.52 5.52
CA THR A 37 6.09 14.35 6.46
C THR A 37 5.92 15.80 5.96
N GLU A 38 6.00 15.99 4.63
CA GLU A 38 5.87 17.32 4.02
C GLU A 38 5.17 17.23 2.65
N GLY A 39 4.78 18.38 2.12
CA GLY A 39 4.19 18.50 0.79
C GLY A 39 2.67 18.40 0.79
N GLY A 40 2.09 18.66 -0.38
CA GLY A 40 0.63 18.80 -0.54
C GLY A 40 -0.17 17.55 -0.19
N PHE A 41 0.36 16.36 -0.52
CA PHE A 41 -0.29 15.10 -0.15
C PHE A 41 -0.32 14.92 1.37
N HIS A 42 0.82 15.15 2.04
CA HIS A 42 0.89 15.05 3.50
C HIS A 42 -0.14 15.99 4.16
N ASN A 43 -0.16 17.25 3.75
CA ASN A 43 -1.05 18.26 4.34
C ASN A 43 -2.53 17.89 4.12
N ARG A 44 -2.87 17.39 2.93
CA ARG A 44 -4.23 16.95 2.59
C ARG A 44 -4.67 15.76 3.45
N TYR A 45 -3.77 14.80 3.66
CA TYR A 45 -4.06 13.60 4.45
C TYR A 45 -4.10 13.91 5.95
N LEU A 46 -3.22 14.79 6.41
CA LEU A 46 -3.25 15.29 7.79
C LEU A 46 -4.58 16.00 8.09
N SER A 47 -5.04 16.84 7.17
CA SER A 47 -6.34 17.52 7.29
C SER A 47 -7.52 16.55 7.28
N ARG A 48 -7.43 15.48 6.47
CA ARG A 48 -8.53 14.49 6.31
C ARG A 48 -8.63 13.53 7.48
N TYR A 49 -7.49 13.02 7.95
CA TYR A 49 -7.46 11.92 8.92
C TYR A 49 -7.06 12.35 10.33
N GLY A 50 -6.49 13.54 10.47
CA GLY A 50 -6.00 14.05 11.76
C GLY A 50 -4.61 13.54 12.12
N ALA A 51 -3.95 14.24 13.03
CA ALA A 51 -2.57 13.95 13.44
C ALA A 51 -2.45 12.64 14.24
N ASP A 52 -3.51 12.18 14.84
CA ASP A 52 -3.49 10.90 15.57
C ASP A 52 -3.36 9.72 14.62
N PHE A 53 -3.99 9.80 13.45
CA PHE A 53 -3.95 8.77 12.43
C PHE A 53 -2.76 8.95 11.46
N HIS A 54 -2.59 10.16 10.93
CA HIS A 54 -1.66 10.43 9.82
C HIS A 54 -0.35 11.04 10.32
N LYS A 55 0.75 10.30 10.23
CA LYS A 55 2.10 10.74 10.64
C LYS A 55 2.98 11.15 9.46
N GLY A 56 2.63 10.69 8.26
CA GLY A 56 3.37 10.97 7.02
C GLY A 56 2.80 10.11 5.89
N MET A 57 3.04 10.48 4.64
CA MET A 57 2.70 9.63 3.50
C MET A 57 3.67 8.44 3.45
N ILE A 58 3.17 7.24 3.21
CA ILE A 58 4.05 6.11 2.90
C ILE A 58 4.77 6.44 1.59
N TRP A 59 6.09 6.39 1.62
CA TRP A 59 6.98 6.81 0.53
C TRP A 59 7.85 5.65 0.09
N VAL A 60 7.83 5.33 -1.21
CA VAL A 60 8.68 4.31 -1.83
C VAL A 60 10.00 4.99 -2.16
N LEU A 61 11.08 4.53 -1.52
CA LEU A 61 12.38 5.19 -1.56
C LEU A 61 13.20 4.74 -2.78
N ASP A 62 14.01 5.63 -3.30
CA ASP A 62 15.07 5.39 -4.28
C ASP A 62 14.59 4.70 -5.57
N VAL A 63 13.37 5.03 -6.03
CA VAL A 63 12.84 4.50 -7.30
C VAL A 63 13.59 5.14 -8.48
N PRO A 64 14.25 4.35 -9.34
CA PRO A 64 15.01 4.91 -10.46
C PRO A 64 14.17 5.79 -11.39
N LYS A 65 14.60 7.01 -11.64
CA LYS A 65 13.96 8.03 -12.51
C LYS A 65 12.63 8.56 -11.97
N PHE A 66 12.25 8.23 -10.75
CA PHE A 66 11.01 8.72 -10.12
C PHE A 66 11.34 9.42 -8.81
N GLU A 67 10.57 10.46 -8.52
CA GLU A 67 10.63 11.17 -7.23
C GLU A 67 9.25 11.13 -6.58
N TRP A 68 9.24 11.02 -5.26
CA TRP A 68 8.02 11.15 -4.46
C TRP A 68 6.93 10.13 -4.79
N ILE A 69 7.32 8.86 -4.99
CA ILE A 69 6.35 7.78 -5.18
C ILE A 69 5.69 7.47 -3.83
N LEU A 70 4.40 7.75 -3.75
CA LEU A 70 3.63 7.66 -2.50
C LEU A 70 2.52 6.61 -2.65
N TRP A 71 2.06 6.09 -1.53
CA TRP A 71 0.82 5.32 -1.49
C TRP A 71 -0.32 6.26 -1.11
N HIS A 72 -1.38 6.26 -1.91
CA HIS A 72 -2.51 7.14 -1.62
C HIS A 72 -3.83 6.57 -2.14
N SER A 73 -4.93 7.27 -1.89
CA SER A 73 -6.24 6.89 -2.38
C SER A 73 -6.51 7.49 -3.76
N GLY A 74 -7.16 6.71 -4.60
CA GLY A 74 -7.56 7.06 -5.97
C GLY A 74 -8.29 5.87 -6.56
N ASN A 75 -8.96 6.05 -7.69
CA ASN A 75 -9.81 5.00 -8.26
C ASN A 75 -9.37 4.57 -9.66
N THR A 76 -8.72 5.45 -10.41
CA THR A 76 -8.28 5.22 -11.79
C THR A 76 -6.83 5.69 -11.95
N ASP A 77 -6.20 5.29 -13.03
CA ASP A 77 -4.88 5.76 -13.44
C ASP A 77 -4.77 7.29 -13.49
N GLU A 78 -5.86 7.98 -13.90
CA GLU A 78 -5.91 9.45 -13.86
C GLU A 78 -5.67 10.06 -12.46
N ASN A 79 -5.73 9.26 -11.42
CA ASN A 79 -5.52 9.72 -10.05
C ASN A 79 -4.06 9.55 -9.60
N THR A 80 -3.18 9.06 -10.46
CA THR A 80 -1.77 8.85 -10.12
C THR A 80 -0.85 9.40 -11.19
N ALA A 81 0.42 9.45 -10.91
CA ALA A 81 1.51 9.86 -11.82
C ALA A 81 2.75 9.01 -11.49
N GLY A 82 2.52 7.70 -11.28
CA GLY A 82 3.49 6.71 -10.84
C GLY A 82 3.33 6.25 -9.40
N CYS A 83 2.44 6.88 -8.63
CA CYS A 83 2.15 6.48 -7.25
C CYS A 83 1.27 5.23 -7.21
N LEU A 84 1.28 4.52 -6.08
CA LEU A 84 0.45 3.34 -5.88
C LEU A 84 -0.89 3.73 -5.27
N LEU A 85 -1.98 3.34 -5.92
CA LEU A 85 -3.33 3.49 -5.40
C LEU A 85 -3.79 2.20 -4.72
N LEU A 86 -4.53 2.32 -3.63
CA LEU A 86 -5.04 1.20 -2.83
C LEU A 86 -6.56 1.11 -2.95
N GLY A 87 -7.12 -0.11 -3.05
CA GLY A 87 -8.56 -0.30 -3.18
C GLY A 87 -9.03 -1.63 -2.58
N ASN A 88 -10.25 -1.67 -2.07
CA ASN A 88 -10.86 -2.89 -1.53
C ASN A 88 -11.57 -3.73 -2.60
N THR A 89 -11.89 -3.13 -3.74
CA THR A 89 -12.49 -3.83 -4.88
C THR A 89 -11.77 -3.46 -6.16
N GLN A 90 -11.93 -4.26 -7.20
CA GLN A 90 -11.38 -3.97 -8.52
C GLN A 90 -12.35 -4.41 -9.61
N THR A 91 -12.34 -3.70 -10.74
CA THR A 91 -13.11 -4.05 -11.93
C THR A 91 -12.28 -3.75 -13.18
N SER A 92 -12.57 -4.45 -14.25
CA SER A 92 -11.95 -4.24 -15.57
C SER A 92 -10.42 -4.40 -15.56
N ASN A 93 -9.93 -5.31 -14.72
CA ASN A 93 -8.49 -5.55 -14.59
C ASN A 93 -7.97 -6.41 -15.76
N LEU A 94 -8.03 -5.84 -16.95
CA LEU A 94 -7.54 -6.45 -18.19
C LEU A 94 -6.42 -5.60 -18.78
N VAL A 95 -5.44 -6.24 -19.34
CA VAL A 95 -4.26 -5.56 -19.94
C VAL A 95 -4.66 -4.53 -20.99
N ALA A 96 -5.77 -4.74 -21.68
CA ALA A 96 -6.23 -3.88 -22.78
C ALA A 96 -7.28 -2.84 -22.38
N LYS A 97 -7.50 -2.64 -21.08
CA LYS A 97 -8.55 -1.70 -20.63
C LYS A 97 -8.16 -1.08 -19.29
N ASP A 98 -8.41 0.20 -19.15
CA ASP A 98 -8.13 0.94 -17.93
C ASP A 98 -8.83 0.30 -16.74
N GLY A 99 -8.06 0.07 -15.69
CA GLY A 99 -8.55 -0.54 -14.47
C GLY A 99 -9.30 0.43 -13.56
N PHE A 100 -10.05 -0.13 -12.63
CA PHE A 100 -10.71 0.65 -11.59
C PHE A 100 -10.60 -0.09 -10.27
N ILE A 101 -10.26 0.64 -9.21
CA ILE A 101 -10.32 0.13 -7.84
C ILE A 101 -11.31 0.95 -7.02
N GLY A 102 -12.13 0.26 -6.24
CA GLY A 102 -13.17 0.89 -5.43
C GLY A 102 -12.84 0.90 -3.94
N SER A 103 -13.61 1.69 -3.19
CA SER A 103 -13.43 1.88 -1.73
C SER A 103 -11.99 2.21 -1.35
N SER A 104 -11.37 3.07 -2.12
CA SER A 104 -9.94 3.35 -2.03
C SER A 104 -9.55 4.02 -0.71
N ARG A 105 -10.41 4.91 -0.18
CA ARG A 105 -10.16 5.55 1.13
C ARG A 105 -10.20 4.55 2.28
N ASP A 106 -11.11 3.59 2.19
CA ASP A 106 -11.24 2.53 3.21
C ASP A 106 -10.05 1.58 3.15
N ALA A 107 -9.61 1.23 1.94
CA ALA A 107 -8.40 0.44 1.75
C ALA A 107 -7.17 1.15 2.34
N TYR A 108 -7.04 2.45 2.06
CA TYR A 108 -5.96 3.26 2.64
C TYR A 108 -6.03 3.24 4.17
N ALA A 109 -7.21 3.47 4.74
CA ALA A 109 -7.40 3.49 6.18
C ALA A 109 -7.11 2.13 6.85
N LEU A 110 -7.29 1.04 6.11
CA LEU A 110 -7.00 -0.32 6.59
C LEU A 110 -5.49 -0.65 6.51
N VAL A 111 -4.84 -0.28 5.41
CA VAL A 111 -3.45 -0.66 5.11
C VAL A 111 -2.44 0.27 5.81
N TYR A 112 -2.72 1.58 5.77
CA TYR A 112 -1.81 2.61 6.23
C TYR A 112 -1.32 2.39 7.67
N PRO A 113 -2.19 2.14 8.68
CA PRO A 113 -1.71 1.98 10.05
C PRO A 113 -0.79 0.76 10.23
N ARG A 114 -1.00 -0.29 9.45
CA ARG A 114 -0.18 -1.51 9.52
C ARG A 114 1.25 -1.24 9.04
N VAL A 115 1.38 -0.52 7.93
CA VAL A 115 2.69 -0.16 7.36
C VAL A 115 3.36 0.89 8.24
N LEU A 116 2.60 1.88 8.70
CA LEU A 116 3.09 2.92 9.62
C LEU A 116 3.69 2.28 10.88
N ALA A 117 2.95 1.38 11.52
CA ALA A 117 3.42 0.72 12.74
C ALA A 117 4.72 -0.06 12.52
N ALA A 118 4.87 -0.71 11.35
CA ALA A 118 6.10 -1.41 11.02
C ALA A 118 7.28 -0.44 10.85
N ILE A 119 7.06 0.66 10.14
CA ILE A 119 8.09 1.70 9.94
C ILE A 119 8.47 2.33 11.29
N GLU A 120 7.48 2.71 12.11
CA GLU A 120 7.72 3.35 13.41
C GLU A 120 8.40 2.43 14.42
N SER A 121 8.25 1.11 14.27
CA SER A 121 8.95 0.15 15.12
C SER A 121 10.43 0.00 14.77
N GLY A 122 10.92 0.71 13.75
CA GLY A 122 12.32 0.66 13.31
C GLY A 122 12.66 -0.53 12.43
N LEU A 123 11.65 -1.25 11.92
CA LEU A 123 11.87 -2.34 10.97
C LEU A 123 12.24 -1.80 9.59
N ASP A 124 13.11 -2.49 8.89
CA ASP A 124 13.31 -2.28 7.45
C ASP A 124 12.07 -2.82 6.73
N VAL A 125 11.17 -1.94 6.35
CA VAL A 125 9.95 -2.31 5.61
C VAL A 125 10.25 -2.21 4.12
N GLU A 126 10.00 -3.29 3.39
CA GLU A 126 10.21 -3.35 1.95
C GLU A 126 8.89 -3.64 1.24
N VAL A 127 8.77 -3.13 0.03
CA VAL A 127 7.69 -3.45 -0.91
C VAL A 127 8.31 -4.04 -2.18
N GLU A 128 7.73 -5.12 -2.66
CA GLU A 128 8.14 -5.72 -3.92
C GLU A 128 7.05 -5.46 -4.97
N TYR A 129 7.43 -4.77 -6.05
CA TYR A 129 6.60 -4.54 -7.23
C TYR A 129 6.92 -5.63 -8.25
N ILE A 130 5.94 -6.42 -8.62
CA ILE A 130 6.13 -7.59 -9.48
C ILE A 130 5.33 -7.38 -10.77
N ASP A 131 5.99 -7.48 -11.91
CA ASP A 131 5.31 -7.46 -13.20
C ASP A 131 4.47 -8.72 -13.36
N TYR A 132 3.20 -8.55 -13.68
CA TYR A 132 2.28 -9.66 -13.84
C TYR A 132 2.54 -10.38 -15.18
N ASP A 133 2.99 -11.62 -15.09
CA ASP A 133 3.29 -12.47 -16.24
C ASP A 133 2.13 -13.42 -16.62
N GLY A 134 0.96 -13.18 -16.06
CA GLY A 134 -0.20 -14.05 -16.25
C GLY A 134 -0.30 -15.19 -15.25
N LYS A 135 0.70 -15.34 -14.39
CA LYS A 135 0.71 -16.36 -13.33
C LYS A 135 0.60 -15.68 -11.98
N LEU A 136 -0.50 -15.87 -11.31
CA LEU A 136 -0.60 -15.40 -9.93
C LEU A 136 0.46 -16.11 -9.07
N PRO A 137 1.15 -15.38 -8.18
CA PRO A 137 1.99 -16.04 -7.20
C PRO A 137 1.14 -17.08 -6.47
N THR A 138 1.62 -18.30 -6.37
CA THR A 138 0.91 -19.40 -5.70
C THR A 138 0.91 -19.17 -4.19
N ALA A 139 0.26 -18.11 -3.76
CA ALA A 139 -0.11 -17.96 -2.36
C ALA A 139 -1.52 -18.54 -2.21
N GLU A 140 -1.71 -19.45 -1.29
CA GLU A 140 -3.04 -19.85 -0.89
C GLU A 140 -3.79 -18.59 -0.44
N VAL A 141 -4.66 -18.08 -1.30
CA VAL A 141 -5.58 -17.02 -0.92
C VAL A 141 -6.57 -17.67 0.07
N SER A 142 -6.41 -17.38 1.34
CA SER A 142 -7.48 -17.70 2.27
C SER A 142 -8.67 -16.83 1.85
N ASN A 143 -9.68 -17.45 1.25
CA ASN A 143 -10.93 -16.80 0.84
C ASN A 143 -11.78 -16.44 2.06
N THR A 144 -11.21 -15.75 3.02
CA THR A 144 -12.03 -15.08 4.01
C THR A 144 -12.38 -13.72 3.42
N ALA A 145 -13.63 -13.56 3.04
CA ALA A 145 -14.18 -12.25 2.69
C ALA A 145 -13.73 -11.22 3.74
N PRO A 146 -13.45 -9.99 3.32
CA PRO A 146 -13.10 -8.96 4.31
C PRO A 146 -14.21 -8.89 5.36
N PRO A 147 -13.87 -8.87 6.64
CA PRO A 147 -14.87 -8.73 7.69
C PRO A 147 -15.70 -7.47 7.42
N ASP A 148 -16.97 -7.55 7.72
CA ASP A 148 -17.93 -6.45 7.57
C ASP A 148 -17.30 -5.11 7.94
N MET A 149 -17.56 -4.11 7.13
CA MET A 149 -16.96 -2.78 7.21
C MET A 149 -16.94 -2.25 8.66
N ILE A 150 -15.77 -2.34 9.26
CA ILE A 150 -15.55 -1.82 10.61
C ILE A 150 -15.36 -0.30 10.51
N GLN A 151 -16.15 0.45 11.24
CA GLN A 151 -16.04 1.90 11.30
C GLN A 151 -14.65 2.34 11.79
N PRO A 152 -14.11 3.46 11.29
CA PRO A 152 -12.74 3.90 11.66
C PRO A 152 -12.47 3.96 13.15
N LYS A 153 -13.48 4.25 13.97
CA LYS A 153 -13.36 4.30 15.42
C LYS A 153 -13.13 2.89 16.02
N GLN A 154 -13.77 1.88 15.44
CA GLN A 154 -13.61 0.47 15.87
C GLN A 154 -12.26 -0.10 15.42
N VAL A 155 -11.70 0.43 14.31
CA VAL A 155 -10.36 0.08 13.86
C VAL A 155 -9.31 0.55 14.87
N MET A 156 -9.47 1.76 15.41
CA MET A 156 -8.53 2.31 16.38
C MET A 156 -8.56 1.51 17.70
N GLU A 157 -9.74 1.09 18.15
CA GLU A 157 -9.87 0.26 19.38
C GLU A 157 -9.25 -1.14 19.18
N LYS A 158 -9.46 -1.78 18.03
CA LYS A 158 -8.86 -3.08 17.71
C LYS A 158 -7.35 -2.99 17.46
N LEU A 159 -6.86 -1.88 16.94
CA LEU A 159 -5.42 -1.68 16.74
C LEU A 159 -4.65 -1.58 18.06
N GLN A 160 -5.28 -1.07 19.11
CA GLN A 160 -4.68 -1.06 20.45
C GLN A 160 -4.57 -2.47 21.05
N GLU A 161 -5.53 -3.36 20.77
CA GLU A 161 -5.45 -4.77 21.15
C GLU A 161 -4.39 -5.55 20.37
N ILE A 162 -4.30 -5.30 19.06
CA ILE A 162 -3.34 -5.99 18.16
C ILE A 162 -1.90 -5.50 18.37
N SER A 163 -1.71 -4.26 18.82
CA SER A 163 -0.39 -3.69 19.13
C SER A 163 0.40 -4.57 20.11
N GLY A 164 -0.28 -5.16 21.10
CA GLY A 164 0.34 -6.10 22.03
C GLY A 164 0.79 -7.42 21.39
N GLU A 165 0.03 -7.94 20.42
CA GLU A 165 0.36 -9.19 19.73
C GLU A 165 1.41 -9.01 18.62
N VAL A 166 1.43 -7.86 17.97
CA VAL A 166 2.42 -7.54 16.92
C VAL A 166 3.82 -7.37 17.53
N GLN A 167 3.92 -6.84 18.73
CA GLN A 167 5.21 -6.77 19.44
C GLN A 167 5.79 -8.16 19.74
N ILE A 168 4.96 -9.15 19.96
CA ILE A 168 5.43 -10.53 20.24
C ILE A 168 5.86 -11.25 18.94
N LEU A 169 5.23 -10.94 17.82
CA LEU A 169 5.57 -11.53 16.52
C LEU A 169 6.79 -10.87 15.86
N SER A 170 7.01 -9.58 16.08
CA SER A 170 8.18 -8.88 15.53
C SER A 170 9.50 -9.29 16.20
N ALA A 171 9.47 -9.79 17.44
CA ALA A 171 10.65 -10.29 18.13
C ALA A 171 11.14 -11.65 17.61
N LYS A 172 10.40 -12.32 16.73
CA LYS A 172 10.70 -13.66 16.21
C LYS A 172 11.07 -13.71 14.73
N LEU A 173 11.10 -12.57 14.05
CA LEU A 173 11.44 -12.51 12.62
C LEU A 173 12.65 -11.60 12.44
N ASP A 174 13.67 -12.09 11.77
CA ASP A 174 14.93 -11.38 11.48
C ASP A 174 14.68 -10.08 10.68
N GLY A 175 14.07 -9.11 11.31
CA GLY A 175 14.07 -7.70 10.93
C GLY A 175 13.55 -7.29 9.53
N LYS A 176 13.03 -8.21 8.72
CA LYS A 176 12.53 -7.86 7.37
C LYS A 176 11.08 -8.32 7.15
N ARG A 177 10.20 -7.38 6.87
CA ARG A 177 8.83 -7.67 6.38
C ARG A 177 8.73 -7.28 4.91
N ILE A 178 8.29 -8.21 4.09
CA ILE A 178 8.02 -8.00 2.66
C ILE A 178 6.50 -7.95 2.47
N ILE A 179 6.03 -6.90 1.83
CA ILE A 179 4.63 -6.75 1.47
C ILE A 179 4.53 -6.94 -0.04
N UNK A 180 4.07 -7.86 -0.64
CA UNK A 180 3.99 -8.06 -1.62
C UNK A 180 3.03 -7.47 -2.01
N VAL A 181 3.14 -6.67 -2.73
CA VAL A 181 2.12 -5.99 -3.51
C VAL A 181 2.18 -6.51 -4.94
N THR A 182 1.09 -7.06 -5.40
CA THR A 182 0.98 -7.59 -6.76
C THR A 182 -0.01 -6.80 -7.60
#